data_63481d7dc973b47c090d04b832d680ed
#
_entry.id   63481d7dc973b47c090d04b832d680ed
#
_cell.length_a   1.000
_cell.length_b   1.000
_cell.length_c   1.000
_cell.angle_alpha   90.00
_cell.angle_beta   90.00
_cell.angle_gamma   90.00
#
_symmetry.space_group_name_H-M   'P 1'
#
loop_
_entity.id
_entity.type
_entity.pdbx_description
1 polymer ?
#
loop_
_entity_poly.entity_id
_entity_poly.type
_entity_poly.pdbx_seq_one_letter_code
_entity_poly.pdbx_strand_id
1 'polypeptide(L)'
;MRIDSIIKKDFYTINVNDTIDKVLAMMHELRINGMPVVDDNNTLVGMVVKADIYRFMIHPGHYVSCPVEWVMSKSVILAQPDEDISIVAKRLRKNDIIAMPVVENDKIVGMISIEDLLDYFLDENINSNN
;
A
#
# COMPACT_ATOMS: atom_id res chain seq x y z
N MET A 1 -9.89 11.34 15.86
CA MET A 1 -8.61 11.69 15.22
C MET A 1 -8.62 11.22 13.77
N ARG A 2 -8.44 12.14 12.85
CA ARG A 2 -8.38 11.83 11.41
C ARG A 2 -7.00 11.29 11.07
N ILE A 3 -6.93 10.42 10.07
CA ILE A 3 -5.65 9.82 9.67
C ILE A 3 -4.75 10.77 8.88
N ASP A 4 -5.26 11.89 8.38
CA ASP A 4 -4.47 12.82 7.56
C ASP A 4 -3.24 13.40 8.28
N SER A 5 -3.24 13.37 9.62
CA SER A 5 -2.09 13.84 10.39
C SER A 5 -1.01 12.79 10.61
N ILE A 6 -1.28 11.52 10.30
CA ILE A 6 -0.34 10.42 10.54
C ILE A 6 -0.01 9.60 9.30
N ILE A 7 -0.64 9.87 8.16
CA ILE A 7 -0.32 9.15 6.92
C ILE A 7 1.08 9.51 6.44
N LYS A 8 1.75 8.53 5.84
CA LYS A 8 3.06 8.76 5.23
C LYS A 8 2.86 9.31 3.82
N LYS A 9 3.44 10.48 3.58
CA LYS A 9 3.37 11.17 2.28
C LYS A 9 4.56 10.87 1.39
N ASP A 10 5.62 10.29 1.93
CA ASP A 10 6.78 9.81 1.18
C ASP A 10 6.62 8.32 0.89
N PHE A 11 5.82 8.02 -0.09
CA PHE A 11 5.52 6.65 -0.50
C PHE A 11 6.00 6.42 -1.93
N TYR A 12 6.10 5.15 -2.31
CA TYR A 12 6.53 4.74 -3.65
C TYR A 12 5.39 4.08 -4.38
N THR A 13 5.30 4.36 -5.68
CA THR A 13 4.31 3.73 -6.56
C THR A 13 5.01 3.09 -7.75
N ILE A 14 4.30 2.18 -8.41
CA ILE A 14 4.74 1.58 -9.65
C ILE A 14 3.69 1.88 -10.73
N ASN A 15 4.15 2.10 -11.96
CA ASN A 15 3.22 2.31 -13.08
C ASN A 15 2.65 0.97 -13.53
N VAL A 16 1.39 0.98 -13.94
CA VAL A 16 0.66 -0.22 -14.38
C VAL A 16 1.36 -0.95 -15.53
N ASN A 17 2.16 -0.24 -16.33
CA ASN A 17 2.90 -0.81 -17.45
C ASN A 17 4.33 -1.22 -17.09
N ASP A 18 4.79 -0.97 -15.86
CA ASP A 18 6.12 -1.40 -15.44
C ASP A 18 6.17 -2.91 -15.32
N THR A 19 7.36 -3.47 -15.53
CA THR A 19 7.58 -4.92 -15.52
C THR A 19 7.76 -5.44 -14.10
N ILE A 20 7.49 -6.74 -13.93
CA ILE A 20 7.58 -7.41 -12.63
C ILE A 20 9.01 -7.34 -12.08
N ASP A 21 10.05 -7.46 -12.93
CA ASP A 21 11.43 -7.37 -12.48
C ASP A 21 11.75 -5.98 -11.88
N LYS A 22 11.21 -4.93 -12.46
CA LYS A 22 11.37 -3.58 -11.88
C LYS A 22 10.72 -3.48 -10.51
N VAL A 23 9.51 -4.02 -10.36
CA VAL A 23 8.79 -4.03 -9.08
C VAL A 23 9.57 -4.81 -8.03
N LEU A 24 10.06 -6.00 -8.38
CA LEU A 24 10.85 -6.82 -7.45
C LEU A 24 12.13 -6.11 -7.02
N ALA A 25 12.83 -5.46 -7.96
CA ALA A 25 14.04 -4.71 -7.65
C ALA A 25 13.75 -3.57 -6.65
N MET A 26 12.67 -2.84 -6.85
CA MET A 26 12.26 -1.78 -5.94
C MET A 26 11.87 -2.33 -4.57
N MET A 27 11.11 -3.41 -4.54
CA MET A 27 10.72 -4.05 -3.27
C MET A 27 11.94 -4.50 -2.48
N HIS A 28 12.93 -5.06 -3.17
CA HIS A 28 14.17 -5.51 -2.54
C HIS A 28 14.97 -4.33 -1.99
N GLU A 29 15.17 -3.29 -2.81
CA GLU A 29 15.94 -2.11 -2.42
C GLU A 29 15.29 -1.36 -1.25
N LEU A 30 13.98 -1.20 -1.30
CA LEU A 30 13.21 -0.44 -0.30
C LEU A 30 12.79 -1.30 0.90
N ARG A 31 13.00 -2.61 0.83
CA ARG A 31 12.60 -3.57 1.87
C ARG A 31 11.12 -3.52 2.17
N ILE A 32 10.31 -3.49 1.12
CA ILE A 32 8.85 -3.48 1.20
C ILE A 32 8.29 -4.71 0.48
N ASN A 33 7.10 -5.14 0.88
CA ASN A 33 6.46 -6.35 0.35
C ASN A 33 5.22 -6.05 -0.48
N GLY A 34 4.85 -4.78 -0.60
CA GLY A 34 3.70 -4.36 -1.38
C GLY A 34 3.84 -2.92 -1.85
N MET A 35 3.21 -2.61 -2.97
CA MET A 35 3.25 -1.27 -3.56
C MET A 35 1.93 -0.95 -4.23
N PRO A 36 1.46 0.30 -4.13
CA PRO A 36 0.34 0.75 -4.96
C PRO A 36 0.76 0.87 -6.43
N VAL A 37 -0.16 0.51 -7.30
CA VAL A 37 0.01 0.59 -8.75
C VAL A 37 -0.87 1.73 -9.27
N VAL A 38 -0.27 2.61 -10.05
CA VAL A 38 -0.95 3.79 -10.59
C VAL A 38 -0.85 3.81 -12.12
N ASP A 39 -1.76 4.56 -12.75
CA ASP A 39 -1.68 4.84 -14.17
C ASP A 39 -0.86 6.13 -14.42
N ASP A 40 -0.79 6.57 -15.69
CA ASP A 40 -0.01 7.74 -16.07
C ASP A 40 -0.55 9.04 -15.46
N ASN A 41 -1.79 9.04 -14.99
CA ASN A 41 -2.41 10.18 -14.33
C ASN A 41 -2.29 10.14 -12.81
N ASN A 42 -1.50 9.21 -12.28
CA ASN A 42 -1.34 8.97 -10.84
C ASN A 42 -2.63 8.51 -10.16
N THR A 43 -3.55 7.93 -10.93
CA THR A 43 -4.77 7.32 -10.39
C THR A 43 -4.44 5.93 -9.89
N LEU A 44 -4.90 5.60 -8.67
CA LEU A 44 -4.70 4.27 -8.11
C LEU A 44 -5.53 3.25 -8.90
N VAL A 45 -4.86 2.23 -9.45
CA VAL A 45 -5.52 1.19 -10.27
C VAL A 45 -5.36 -0.21 -9.67
N GLY A 46 -4.47 -0.40 -8.69
CA GLY A 46 -4.28 -1.70 -8.08
C GLY A 46 -3.25 -1.69 -6.96
N MET A 47 -3.06 -2.87 -6.39
CA MET A 47 -1.98 -3.14 -5.43
C MET A 47 -1.26 -4.39 -5.87
N VAL A 48 0.06 -4.40 -5.72
CA VAL A 48 0.86 -5.58 -5.97
C VAL A 48 1.61 -5.97 -4.69
N VAL A 49 1.56 -7.25 -4.32
CA VAL A 49 2.28 -7.77 -3.17
C VAL A 49 3.27 -8.85 -3.63
N LYS A 50 4.40 -8.92 -2.94
CA LYS A 50 5.49 -9.82 -3.31
C LYS A 50 5.04 -11.29 -3.37
N ALA A 51 4.21 -11.72 -2.43
CA ALA A 51 3.71 -13.09 -2.40
C ALA A 51 2.90 -13.43 -3.66
N ASP A 52 2.11 -12.49 -4.18
CA ASP A 52 1.34 -12.72 -5.41
C ASP A 52 2.26 -12.81 -6.63
N ILE A 53 3.35 -12.03 -6.64
CA ILE A 53 4.35 -12.11 -7.71
C ILE A 53 4.97 -13.51 -7.74
N TYR A 54 5.36 -14.04 -6.59
CA TYR A 54 5.97 -15.37 -6.51
C TYR A 54 5.00 -16.45 -6.97
N ARG A 55 3.72 -16.38 -6.59
CA ARG A 55 2.71 -17.34 -7.07
C ARG A 55 2.50 -17.22 -8.58
N PHE A 56 2.48 -16.00 -9.11
CA PHE A 56 2.36 -15.77 -10.55
C PHE A 56 3.50 -16.41 -11.32
N MET A 57 4.74 -16.29 -10.82
CA MET A 57 5.95 -16.79 -11.50
C MET A 57 6.05 -18.30 -11.57
N ILE A 58 5.30 -19.05 -10.76
CA ILE A 58 5.30 -20.50 -10.78
C ILE A 58 4.63 -21.05 -12.04
N HIS A 59 3.69 -20.33 -12.62
CA HIS A 59 2.92 -20.80 -13.77
C HIS A 59 3.69 -20.65 -15.07
N PRO A 60 3.59 -21.65 -16.00
CA PRO A 60 4.26 -21.56 -17.31
C PRO A 60 3.80 -20.34 -18.10
N GLY A 61 4.74 -19.70 -18.80
CA GLY A 61 4.45 -18.52 -19.60
C GLY A 61 4.46 -17.21 -18.80
N HIS A 62 4.69 -17.27 -17.50
CA HIS A 62 4.77 -16.10 -16.64
C HIS A 62 6.25 -15.77 -16.36
N TYR A 63 6.68 -14.60 -16.80
CA TYR A 63 8.08 -14.16 -16.71
C TYR A 63 8.18 -12.81 -16.04
N VAL A 64 9.36 -12.49 -15.52
CA VAL A 64 9.61 -11.19 -14.86
C VAL A 64 9.47 -10.00 -15.83
N SER A 65 9.51 -10.26 -17.14
CA SER A 65 9.27 -9.24 -18.16
C SER A 65 7.78 -8.92 -18.38
N CYS A 66 6.88 -9.69 -17.78
CA CYS A 66 5.45 -9.39 -17.85
C CYS A 66 5.13 -8.09 -17.12
N PRO A 67 4.11 -7.34 -17.59
CA PRO A 67 3.71 -6.11 -16.90
C PRO A 67 3.05 -6.42 -15.55
N VAL A 68 3.23 -5.51 -14.59
CA VAL A 68 2.68 -5.67 -13.24
C VAL A 68 1.15 -5.76 -13.26
N GLU A 69 0.52 -5.22 -14.28
CA GLU A 69 -0.94 -5.30 -14.47
C GLU A 69 -1.45 -6.74 -14.42
N TRP A 70 -0.65 -7.70 -14.88
CA TRP A 70 -1.05 -9.11 -14.93
C TRP A 70 -1.10 -9.78 -13.56
N VAL A 71 -0.44 -9.19 -12.55
CA VAL A 71 -0.32 -9.80 -11.22
C VAL A 71 -0.97 -8.97 -10.13
N MET A 72 -1.23 -7.69 -10.37
CA MET A 72 -1.80 -6.80 -9.36
C MET A 72 -3.24 -7.17 -9.03
N SER A 73 -3.64 -6.86 -7.80
CA SER A 73 -5.05 -6.92 -7.40
C SER A 73 -5.72 -5.61 -7.77
N LYS A 74 -6.88 -5.68 -8.44
CA LYS A 74 -7.68 -4.51 -8.80
C LYS A 74 -8.68 -4.14 -7.71
N SER A 75 -8.95 -5.06 -6.77
CA SER A 75 -9.82 -4.82 -5.63
C SER A 75 -8.98 -4.30 -4.48
N VAL A 76 -8.79 -2.99 -4.41
CA VAL A 76 -7.91 -2.37 -3.44
C VAL A 76 -8.69 -1.93 -2.22
N ILE A 77 -8.23 -2.35 -1.04
CA ILE A 77 -8.70 -1.84 0.24
C ILE A 77 -7.96 -0.53 0.49
N LEU A 78 -8.70 0.56 0.64
CA LEU A 78 -8.12 1.89 0.75
C LEU A 78 -8.80 2.72 1.84
N ALA A 79 -8.19 3.85 2.16
CA ALA A 79 -8.74 4.83 3.10
C ALA A 79 -8.75 6.22 2.48
N GLN A 80 -9.51 7.12 3.07
CA GLN A 80 -9.55 8.54 2.72
C GLN A 80 -8.94 9.36 3.86
N PRO A 81 -8.33 10.52 3.55
CA PRO A 81 -7.60 11.29 4.57
C PRO A 81 -8.45 11.76 5.76
N ASP A 82 -9.75 11.95 5.56
CA ASP A 82 -10.64 12.46 6.59
C ASP A 82 -11.25 11.37 7.49
N GLU A 83 -10.92 10.10 7.25
CA GLU A 83 -11.46 9.01 8.06
C GLU A 83 -10.85 8.97 9.46
N ASP A 84 -11.65 8.52 10.42
CA ASP A 84 -11.22 8.37 11.80
C ASP A 84 -10.24 7.19 11.94
N ILE A 85 -9.24 7.39 12.79
CA ILE A 85 -8.17 6.41 13.00
C ILE A 85 -8.70 5.05 13.48
N SER A 86 -9.75 5.05 14.31
CA SER A 86 -10.30 3.78 14.82
C SER A 86 -10.99 2.98 13.73
N ILE A 87 -11.64 3.65 12.78
CA ILE A 87 -12.30 3.00 11.64
C ILE A 87 -11.26 2.39 10.71
N VAL A 88 -10.20 3.15 10.44
CA VAL A 88 -9.10 2.69 9.57
C VAL A 88 -8.38 1.50 10.20
N ALA A 89 -8.11 1.55 11.51
CA ALA A 89 -7.49 0.44 12.24
C ALA A 89 -8.33 -0.83 12.14
N LYS A 90 -9.65 -0.71 12.31
CA LYS A 90 -10.55 -1.87 12.18
C LYS A 90 -10.56 -2.43 10.77
N ARG A 91 -10.45 -1.58 9.75
CA ARG A 91 -10.40 -2.00 8.35
C ARG A 91 -9.15 -2.82 8.06
N LEU A 92 -7.99 -2.38 8.56
CA LEU A 92 -6.75 -3.15 8.43
C LEU A 92 -6.88 -4.53 9.06
N ARG A 93 -7.44 -4.60 10.27
CA ARG A 93 -7.60 -5.85 10.99
C ARG A 93 -8.62 -6.78 10.34
N LYS A 94 -9.77 -6.25 9.94
CA LYS A 94 -10.83 -7.02 9.30
C LYS A 94 -10.35 -7.69 8.01
N ASN A 95 -9.52 -7.00 7.25
CA ASN A 95 -9.03 -7.47 5.96
C ASN A 95 -7.68 -8.20 6.06
N ASP A 96 -7.13 -8.30 7.26
CA ASP A 96 -5.86 -8.97 7.54
C ASP A 96 -4.73 -8.43 6.67
N ILE A 97 -4.64 -7.11 6.59
CA ILE A 97 -3.61 -6.40 5.83
C ILE A 97 -2.83 -5.50 6.77
N ILE A 98 -1.58 -5.22 6.41
CA ILE A 98 -0.66 -4.42 7.24
C ILE A 98 -0.56 -2.97 6.80
N ALA A 99 -1.03 -2.65 5.60
CA ALA A 99 -0.97 -1.30 5.06
C ALA A 99 -2.02 -1.15 3.97
N MET A 100 -2.44 0.09 3.74
CA MET A 100 -3.33 0.40 2.61
C MET A 100 -3.06 1.81 2.10
N PRO A 101 -3.33 2.05 0.81
CA PRO A 101 -3.19 3.39 0.25
C PRO A 101 -4.28 4.32 0.77
N VAL A 102 -3.92 5.60 0.86
CA VAL A 102 -4.84 6.68 1.20
C VAL A 102 -5.07 7.48 -0.08
N VAL A 103 -6.34 7.65 -0.45
CA VAL A 103 -6.74 8.18 -1.75
C VAL A 103 -7.68 9.36 -1.56
N GLU A 104 -7.49 10.39 -2.36
CA GLU A 104 -8.38 11.56 -2.44
C GLU A 104 -8.58 11.87 -3.92
N ASN A 105 -9.84 11.93 -4.36
CA ASN A 105 -10.21 12.17 -5.77
C ASN A 105 -9.51 11.18 -6.72
N ASP A 106 -9.52 9.90 -6.35
CA ASP A 106 -8.90 8.78 -7.08
C ASP A 106 -7.38 8.84 -7.16
N LYS A 107 -6.75 9.86 -6.58
CA LYS A 107 -5.29 10.00 -6.56
C LYS A 107 -4.74 9.54 -5.22
N ILE A 108 -3.64 8.81 -5.27
CA ILE A 108 -2.97 8.38 -4.05
C ILE A 108 -2.28 9.60 -3.41
N VAL A 109 -2.56 9.82 -2.12
CA VAL A 109 -1.99 10.95 -1.36
C VAL A 109 -1.11 10.49 -0.21
N GLY A 110 -1.09 9.19 0.07
CA GLY A 110 -0.25 8.66 1.13
C GLY A 110 -0.48 7.18 1.34
N MET A 111 0.21 6.66 2.34
CA MET A 111 0.05 5.28 2.83
C MET A 111 -0.21 5.31 4.32
N ILE A 112 -0.96 4.34 4.81
CA ILE A 112 -1.14 4.13 6.25
C ILE A 112 -0.91 2.66 6.57
N SER A 113 -0.15 2.41 7.64
CA SER A 113 0.21 1.06 8.05
C SER A 113 -0.15 0.81 9.51
N ILE A 114 -0.14 -0.46 9.89
CA ILE A 114 -0.27 -0.85 11.31
C ILE A 114 0.83 -0.20 12.14
N GLU A 115 2.05 -0.09 11.61
CA GLU A 115 3.17 0.56 12.30
C GLU A 115 2.88 2.04 12.58
N ASP A 116 2.29 2.75 11.61
CA ASP A 116 1.91 4.15 11.79
C ASP A 116 0.89 4.31 12.92
N LEU A 117 -0.08 3.39 12.98
CA LEU A 117 -1.10 3.40 14.02
C LEU A 117 -0.49 3.06 15.38
N LEU A 118 0.41 2.08 15.42
CA LEU A 118 1.08 1.69 16.66
C LEU A 118 1.91 2.86 17.20
N ASP A 119 2.67 3.53 16.35
CA ASP A 119 3.47 4.68 16.73
C ASP A 119 2.59 5.79 17.30
N TYR A 120 1.46 6.07 16.66
CA TYR A 120 0.50 7.05 17.15
C TYR A 120 -0.01 6.70 18.55
N PHE A 121 -0.46 5.45 18.75
CA PHE A 121 -1.00 5.03 20.04
C PHE A 121 0.07 5.00 21.13
N LEU A 122 1.30 4.64 20.81
CA LEU A 122 2.41 4.67 21.76
C LEU A 122 2.75 6.10 22.17
N ASP A 123 2.80 7.03 21.23
CA ASP A 123 3.07 8.44 21.52
C ASP A 123 1.95 9.06 22.38
N GLU A 124 0.69 8.74 22.08
CA GLU A 124 -0.45 9.19 22.89
C GLU A 124 -0.35 8.67 24.31
N ASN A 125 0.00 7.40 24.51
CA ASN A 125 0.14 6.81 25.83
C ASN A 125 1.29 7.44 26.60
N ILE A 126 2.42 7.72 25.95
CA ILE A 126 3.56 8.38 26.56
C ILE A 126 3.17 9.81 27.01
N ASN A 127 2.48 10.55 26.12
CA ASN A 127 2.05 11.90 26.42
C ASN A 127 0.99 11.94 27.53
N SER A 128 0.14 10.92 27.62
CA SER A 128 -0.89 10.82 28.66
C SER A 128 -0.27 10.53 30.03
N ASN A 129 0.90 9.88 30.08
CA ASN A 129 1.58 9.51 31.31
C ASN A 129 2.51 10.61 31.83
N ASN A 130 2.72 11.64 31.06
CA ASN A 130 3.55 12.78 31.43
C ASN A 130 2.68 13.93 31.94
#